data_8d73089027317e096586bde087e88fad
#
_entry.id   8d73089027317e096586bde087e88fad
#
_cell.length_a   1.000
_cell.length_b   1.000
_cell.length_c   1.000
_cell.angle_alpha   90.00
_cell.angle_beta   90.00
_cell.angle_gamma   90.00
#
_symmetry.space_group_name_H-M   'P 1'
#
loop_
_entity.id
_entity.type
_entity.pdbx_description
1 polymer ?
#
loop_
_entity_poly.entity_id
_entity_poly.type
_entity_poly.pdbx_seq_one_letter_code
_entity_poly.pdbx_strand_id
1 'polypeptide(L)'
;MHYDLALPREARALPHNPLKAIVAPRPIGWISAMNRAGAVNLAPYSFFNAVADNMVAFSSTGRKDAMTFAEEGQEFVCSLATWDLRDGMNDSSAPLPRGTSEFAFAKLETAPSHKVRPPRVAASPAALECRWLQTVPLVPLEGGEAENFLVIGQVVSIYIDPRYVVDGMVNTAAMHPIMRGGYFDYFHVTADTRFQMRRPKGAGEFTGS
;
A
#
# COMPACT_ATOMS: atom_id res chain seq x y z
N MET A 1 -3.58 7.02 -30.02
CA MET A 1 -2.14 6.77 -29.83
C MET A 1 -1.99 5.46 -29.07
N HIS A 2 -1.08 4.59 -29.48
CA HIS A 2 -0.75 3.37 -28.74
C HIS A 2 0.68 3.48 -28.19
N TYR A 3 0.88 2.95 -26.97
CA TYR A 3 2.19 2.86 -26.33
C TYR A 3 2.57 1.38 -26.26
N ASP A 4 3.43 0.96 -27.18
CA ASP A 4 3.84 -0.43 -27.30
C ASP A 4 5.04 -0.72 -26.38
N LEU A 5 4.84 -1.62 -25.43
CA LEU A 5 5.86 -2.03 -24.46
C LEU A 5 6.91 -2.97 -25.06
N ALA A 6 6.60 -3.65 -26.17
CA ALA A 6 7.56 -4.52 -26.87
C ALA A 6 8.64 -3.74 -27.63
N LEU A 7 8.38 -2.47 -27.95
CA LEU A 7 9.36 -1.62 -28.62
C LEU A 7 10.49 -1.20 -27.67
N PRO A 8 11.71 -0.98 -28.19
CA PRO A 8 12.77 -0.32 -27.45
C PRO A 8 12.30 1.05 -26.93
N ARG A 9 12.85 1.48 -25.78
CA ARG A 9 12.37 2.68 -25.07
C ARG A 9 12.37 3.94 -25.96
N GLU A 10 13.39 4.10 -26.80
CA GLU A 10 13.59 5.22 -27.73
C GLU A 10 12.58 5.24 -28.88
N ALA A 11 11.98 4.10 -29.22
CA ALA A 11 10.97 3.97 -30.26
C ALA A 11 9.53 4.07 -29.75
N ARG A 12 9.34 4.20 -28.44
CA ARG A 12 8.01 4.32 -27.84
C ARG A 12 7.43 5.71 -28.02
N ALA A 13 6.11 5.80 -28.12
CA ALA A 13 5.38 7.04 -28.37
C ALA A 13 5.52 8.11 -27.27
N LEU A 14 5.92 7.73 -26.06
CA LEU A 14 6.13 8.64 -24.92
C LEU A 14 7.50 8.36 -24.28
N PRO A 15 8.17 9.38 -23.74
CA PRO A 15 9.48 9.23 -23.10
C PRO A 15 9.40 8.46 -21.76
N HIS A 16 8.21 8.43 -21.15
CA HIS A 16 7.96 7.76 -19.87
C HIS A 16 6.83 6.74 -20.00
N ASN A 17 6.96 5.62 -19.29
CA ASN A 17 5.91 4.59 -19.25
C ASN A 17 4.64 5.14 -18.59
N PRO A 18 3.49 5.18 -19.28
CA PRO A 18 2.25 5.76 -18.79
C PRO A 18 1.49 4.84 -17.81
N LEU A 19 1.90 3.57 -17.64
CA LEU A 19 1.15 2.59 -16.85
C LEU A 19 0.79 3.12 -15.46
N LYS A 20 1.75 3.70 -14.76
CA LYS A 20 1.54 4.20 -13.39
C LYS A 20 0.70 5.49 -13.35
N ALA A 21 0.57 6.19 -14.45
CA ALA A 21 -0.29 7.37 -14.57
C ALA A 21 -1.73 6.99 -14.91
N ILE A 22 -1.92 5.86 -15.62
CA ILE A 22 -3.25 5.33 -15.98
C ILE A 22 -3.83 4.50 -14.85
N VAL A 23 -3.01 3.63 -14.23
CA VAL A 23 -3.40 2.88 -13.02
C VAL A 23 -3.19 3.78 -11.81
N ALA A 24 -4.08 4.76 -11.65
CA ALA A 24 -4.03 5.80 -10.62
C ALA A 24 -5.44 6.28 -10.27
N PRO A 25 -5.67 6.82 -9.06
CA PRO A 25 -4.75 6.80 -7.92
C PRO A 25 -4.67 5.42 -7.26
N ARG A 26 -3.48 5.03 -6.83
CA ARG A 26 -3.26 3.75 -6.14
C ARG A 26 -3.19 3.97 -4.63
N PRO A 27 -3.86 3.14 -3.81
CA PRO A 27 -3.66 3.17 -2.36
C PRO A 27 -2.20 2.86 -2.02
N ILE A 28 -1.75 3.36 -0.88
CA ILE A 28 -0.41 3.12 -0.35
C ILE A 28 -0.51 2.16 0.82
N GLY A 29 0.08 0.97 0.67
CA GLY A 29 0.35 0.10 1.80
C GLY A 29 1.63 0.57 2.49
N TRP A 30 1.50 1.20 3.64
CA TRP A 30 2.65 1.59 4.45
C TRP A 30 3.00 0.43 5.37
N ILE A 31 3.89 -0.43 4.87
CA ILE A 31 4.14 -1.76 5.40
C ILE A 31 5.21 -1.69 6.49
N SER A 32 4.87 -2.14 7.69
CA SER A 32 5.84 -2.52 8.71
C SER A 32 5.90 -4.03 8.86
N ALA A 33 7.11 -4.57 8.93
CA ALA A 33 7.36 -5.99 9.12
C ALA A 33 8.50 -6.18 10.13
N MET A 34 8.52 -7.32 10.80
CA MET A 34 9.52 -7.65 11.82
C MET A 34 10.14 -9.01 11.50
N ASN A 35 11.46 -9.07 11.45
CA ASN A 35 12.16 -10.33 11.26
C ASN A 35 12.20 -11.17 12.54
N ARG A 36 12.77 -12.37 12.48
CA ARG A 36 12.89 -13.25 13.64
C ARG A 36 13.77 -12.69 14.76
N ALA A 37 14.73 -11.85 14.42
CA ALA A 37 15.61 -11.20 15.39
C ALA A 37 15.00 -9.96 16.07
N GLY A 38 13.79 -9.55 15.67
CA GLY A 38 13.09 -8.39 16.22
C GLY A 38 13.41 -7.07 15.52
N ALA A 39 14.23 -7.06 14.47
CA ALA A 39 14.44 -5.86 13.66
C ALA A 39 13.17 -5.51 12.88
N VAL A 40 12.81 -4.22 12.89
CA VAL A 40 11.59 -3.70 12.26
C VAL A 40 11.97 -2.86 11.05
N ASN A 41 11.29 -3.10 9.92
CA ASN A 41 11.33 -2.29 8.72
C ASN A 41 10.01 -1.52 8.55
N LEU A 42 10.04 -0.36 7.91
CA LEU A 42 8.87 0.40 7.48
C LEU A 42 9.09 0.96 6.08
N ALA A 43 8.23 0.61 5.12
CA ALA A 43 8.32 1.14 3.76
C ALA A 43 6.96 1.31 3.10
N PRO A 44 6.74 2.38 2.28
CA PRO A 44 5.50 2.57 1.53
C PRO A 44 5.55 1.83 0.18
N TYR A 45 4.45 1.13 -0.11
CA TYR A 45 4.24 0.40 -1.37
C TYR A 45 2.99 0.93 -2.08
N SER A 46 3.15 1.44 -3.29
CA SER A 46 2.02 1.92 -4.11
C SER A 46 1.44 0.85 -5.06
N PHE A 47 2.07 -0.29 -5.19
CA PHE A 47 1.45 -1.48 -5.75
C PHE A 47 0.84 -2.28 -4.60
N PHE A 48 -0.26 -1.76 -4.05
CA PHE A 48 -0.98 -2.31 -2.90
C PHE A 48 -2.48 -2.26 -3.16
N ASN A 49 -3.19 -3.32 -2.78
CA ASN A 49 -4.66 -3.30 -2.79
C ASN A 49 -5.25 -4.41 -1.88
N ALA A 50 -6.58 -4.27 -1.59
CA ALA A 50 -7.40 -5.39 -1.14
C ALA A 50 -7.64 -6.33 -2.32
N VAL A 51 -7.42 -7.63 -2.12
CA VAL A 51 -7.56 -8.66 -3.17
C VAL A 51 -8.67 -9.66 -2.86
N ALA A 52 -9.22 -9.62 -1.64
CA ALA A 52 -10.41 -10.33 -1.18
C ALA A 52 -10.99 -9.59 0.02
N ASP A 53 -12.11 -10.05 0.58
CA ASP A 53 -12.82 -9.39 1.71
C ASP A 53 -11.93 -9.20 2.95
N ASN A 54 -10.96 -10.09 3.15
CA ASN A 54 -10.04 -10.06 4.29
C ASN A 54 -8.59 -10.31 3.87
N MET A 55 -8.21 -10.02 2.63
CA MET A 55 -6.85 -10.19 2.14
C MET A 55 -6.35 -8.93 1.45
N VAL A 56 -5.09 -8.63 1.67
CA VAL A 56 -4.37 -7.55 1.00
C VAL A 56 -3.13 -8.09 0.32
N ALA A 57 -2.69 -7.38 -0.73
CA ALA A 57 -1.44 -7.70 -1.40
C ALA A 57 -0.63 -6.45 -1.69
N PHE A 58 0.70 -6.56 -1.64
CA PHE A 58 1.63 -5.55 -2.11
C PHE A 58 2.72 -6.17 -2.97
N SER A 59 3.22 -5.43 -3.97
CA SER A 59 4.30 -5.90 -4.82
C SER A 59 5.62 -5.22 -4.47
N SER A 60 6.67 -6.03 -4.30
CA SER A 60 8.06 -5.60 -4.07
C SER A 60 8.89 -5.83 -5.32
N THR A 61 9.63 -4.79 -5.75
CA THR A 61 10.69 -4.94 -6.76
C THR A 61 11.96 -5.35 -6.03
N GLY A 62 12.42 -6.57 -6.30
CA GLY A 62 13.49 -7.24 -5.57
C GLY A 62 13.07 -7.69 -4.16
N ARG A 63 13.97 -8.43 -3.52
CA ARG A 63 13.80 -8.98 -2.17
C ARG A 63 14.19 -7.94 -1.10
N LYS A 64 13.36 -6.91 -0.96
CA LYS A 64 13.53 -5.83 0.04
C LYS A 64 13.16 -6.28 1.45
N ASP A 65 13.59 -5.52 2.46
CA ASP A 65 13.41 -5.87 3.86
C ASP A 65 11.94 -6.06 4.27
N ALA A 66 11.02 -5.20 3.83
CA ALA A 66 9.60 -5.39 4.14
C ALA A 66 9.05 -6.76 3.69
N MET A 67 9.44 -7.21 2.48
CA MET A 67 9.05 -8.53 1.98
C MET A 67 9.74 -9.65 2.77
N THR A 68 11.08 -9.59 2.91
CA THR A 68 11.83 -10.64 3.58
C THR A 68 11.47 -10.75 5.06
N PHE A 69 11.21 -9.64 5.74
CA PHE A 69 10.79 -9.64 7.14
C PHE A 69 9.35 -10.15 7.31
N ALA A 70 8.45 -9.85 6.35
CA ALA A 70 7.12 -10.43 6.33
C ALA A 70 7.15 -11.95 6.15
N GLU A 71 8.02 -12.47 5.29
CA GLU A 71 8.25 -13.91 5.11
C GLU A 71 8.87 -14.55 6.37
N GLU A 72 9.91 -13.95 6.93
CA GLU A 72 10.59 -14.48 8.12
C GLU A 72 9.72 -14.43 9.37
N GLY A 73 9.03 -13.31 9.57
CA GLY A 73 8.17 -13.07 10.72
C GLY A 73 6.79 -13.68 10.59
N GLN A 74 6.36 -14.02 9.37
CA GLN A 74 5.02 -14.51 9.02
C GLN A 74 3.92 -13.49 9.30
N GLU A 75 4.27 -12.22 9.46
CA GLU A 75 3.38 -11.14 9.89
C GLU A 75 3.84 -9.81 9.32
N PHE A 76 2.87 -8.93 9.05
CA PHE A 76 3.13 -7.54 8.70
C PHE A 76 1.93 -6.66 9.04
N VAL A 77 2.14 -5.35 9.06
CA VAL A 77 1.09 -4.35 9.29
C VAL A 77 1.07 -3.37 8.13
N CYS A 78 -0.13 -2.99 7.69
CA CYS A 78 -0.32 -1.90 6.72
C CYS A 78 -0.94 -0.71 7.45
N SER A 79 -0.16 0.31 7.77
CA SER A 79 -0.66 1.58 8.30
C SER A 79 -1.23 2.45 7.18
N LEU A 80 -2.31 3.19 7.44
CA LEU A 80 -2.89 4.13 6.49
C LEU A 80 -2.00 5.35 6.35
N ALA A 81 -1.54 5.63 5.14
CA ALA A 81 -0.82 6.86 4.82
C ALA A 81 -1.81 8.02 4.63
N THR A 82 -1.61 9.12 5.36
CA THR A 82 -2.50 10.28 5.36
C THR A 82 -1.76 11.56 4.97
N TRP A 83 -2.53 12.62 4.68
CA TRP A 83 -1.97 13.92 4.34
C TRP A 83 -1.00 14.45 5.42
N ASP A 84 -1.38 14.33 6.69
CA ASP A 84 -0.55 14.83 7.81
C ASP A 84 0.74 14.02 8.02
N LEU A 85 0.76 12.78 7.57
CA LEU A 85 1.90 11.86 7.68
C LEU A 85 2.72 11.74 6.38
N ARG A 86 2.40 12.53 5.33
CA ARG A 86 2.99 12.39 4.00
C ARG A 86 4.51 12.53 3.98
N ASP A 87 5.06 13.45 4.78
CA ASP A 87 6.49 13.70 4.81
C ASP A 87 7.23 12.52 5.47
N GLY A 88 6.76 12.06 6.64
CA GLY A 88 7.31 10.88 7.30
C GLY A 88 7.13 9.58 6.48
N MET A 89 6.01 9.45 5.77
CA MET A 89 5.80 8.34 4.84
C MET A 89 6.82 8.40 3.69
N ASN A 90 7.05 9.57 3.13
CA ASN A 90 8.04 9.75 2.06
C ASN A 90 9.46 9.49 2.56
N ASP A 91 9.82 10.00 3.74
CA ASP A 91 11.14 9.79 4.35
C ASP A 91 11.41 8.30 4.61
N SER A 92 10.39 7.54 5.04
CA SER A 92 10.51 6.08 5.24
C SER A 92 10.73 5.29 3.95
N SER A 93 10.67 5.92 2.78
CA SER A 93 11.01 5.31 1.48
C SER A 93 12.50 5.39 1.13
N ALA A 94 13.30 6.08 1.94
CA ALA A 94 14.73 6.25 1.69
C ALA A 94 15.46 4.90 1.68
N PRO A 95 16.43 4.70 0.76
CA PRO A 95 17.25 3.49 0.74
C PRO A 95 18.26 3.54 1.90
N LEU A 96 17.90 2.98 3.05
CA LEU A 96 18.75 2.91 4.22
C LEU A 96 19.60 1.64 4.23
N PRO A 97 20.76 1.65 4.89
CA PRO A 97 21.51 0.44 5.16
C PRO A 97 20.68 -0.58 5.95
N ARG A 98 20.81 -1.86 5.63
CA ARG A 98 20.10 -2.93 6.36
C ARG A 98 20.37 -2.86 7.86
N GLY A 99 19.30 -2.94 8.64
CA GLY A 99 19.35 -2.81 10.11
C GLY A 99 19.15 -1.38 10.62
N THR A 100 19.05 -0.38 9.75
CA THR A 100 18.65 0.98 10.14
C THR A 100 17.11 1.04 10.16
N SER A 101 16.55 1.55 11.26
CA SER A 101 15.09 1.67 11.40
C SER A 101 14.58 2.89 10.65
N GLU A 102 13.69 2.68 9.68
CA GLU A 102 12.98 3.75 8.97
C GLU A 102 12.06 4.54 9.90
N PHE A 103 11.53 3.93 10.95
CA PHE A 103 10.78 4.63 11.99
C PHE A 103 11.63 5.72 12.66
N ALA A 104 12.86 5.36 13.05
CA ALA A 104 13.78 6.30 13.67
C ALA A 104 14.25 7.39 12.70
N PHE A 105 14.57 7.00 11.46
CA PHE A 105 15.01 7.95 10.42
C PHE A 105 13.93 8.97 10.08
N ALA A 106 12.69 8.51 9.87
CA ALA A 106 11.53 9.36 9.56
C ALA A 106 10.91 10.02 10.81
N LYS A 107 11.49 9.83 12.00
CA LYS A 107 11.00 10.38 13.29
C LYS A 107 9.54 10.00 13.58
N LEU A 108 9.18 8.77 13.26
CA LEU A 108 7.85 8.23 13.46
C LEU A 108 7.80 7.39 14.72
N GLU A 109 6.82 7.64 15.56
CA GLU A 109 6.55 6.81 16.72
C GLU A 109 5.84 5.53 16.33
N THR A 110 6.13 4.46 17.07
CA THR A 110 5.47 3.17 16.93
C THR A 110 4.39 3.00 17.99
N ALA A 111 3.33 2.27 17.64
CA ALA A 111 2.38 1.75 18.62
C ALA A 111 2.22 0.23 18.44
N PRO A 112 1.97 -0.51 19.51
CA PRO A 112 1.84 -1.97 19.43
C PRO A 112 0.61 -2.36 18.59
N SER A 113 0.72 -3.50 17.92
CA SER A 113 -0.39 -4.19 17.28
C SER A 113 -1.10 -5.11 18.29
N HIS A 114 -2.31 -5.54 17.95
CA HIS A 114 -3.13 -6.39 18.83
C HIS A 114 -2.93 -7.89 18.57
N LYS A 115 -2.79 -8.30 17.32
CA LYS A 115 -2.75 -9.71 16.91
C LYS A 115 -1.43 -10.15 16.28
N VAL A 116 -0.55 -9.20 15.95
CA VAL A 116 0.73 -9.45 15.29
C VAL A 116 1.85 -8.68 15.99
N ARG A 117 3.09 -9.13 15.79
CA ARG A 117 4.27 -8.51 16.45
C ARG A 117 4.74 -7.19 15.82
N PRO A 118 4.74 -7.02 14.49
CA PRO A 118 5.18 -5.76 13.89
C PRO A 118 4.32 -4.61 14.41
N PRO A 119 4.94 -3.48 14.81
CA PRO A 119 4.20 -2.31 15.28
C PRO A 119 3.51 -1.58 14.12
N ARG A 120 2.49 -0.81 14.42
CA ARG A 120 1.92 0.18 13.50
C ARG A 120 2.59 1.54 13.68
N VAL A 121 2.43 2.43 12.69
CA VAL A 121 2.72 3.86 12.87
C VAL A 121 1.71 4.43 13.87
N ALA A 122 2.22 5.00 14.99
CA ALA A 122 1.37 5.42 16.12
C ALA A 122 0.32 6.45 15.70
N ALA A 123 0.70 7.44 14.91
CA ALA A 123 -0.18 8.53 14.47
C ALA A 123 -1.12 8.14 13.30
N SER A 124 -0.96 6.96 12.70
CA SER A 124 -1.86 6.51 11.63
C SER A 124 -3.25 6.22 12.20
N PRO A 125 -4.32 6.78 11.59
CA PRO A 125 -5.69 6.62 12.08
C PRO A 125 -6.27 5.23 11.83
N ALA A 126 -5.65 4.42 10.98
CA ALA A 126 -6.06 3.04 10.74
C ALA A 126 -4.87 2.17 10.36
N ALA A 127 -4.93 0.88 10.72
CA ALA A 127 -3.93 -0.10 10.34
C ALA A 127 -4.56 -1.49 10.18
N LEU A 128 -4.06 -2.25 9.21
CA LEU A 128 -4.43 -3.64 8.97
C LEU A 128 -3.32 -4.53 9.53
N GLU A 129 -3.63 -5.40 10.46
CA GLU A 129 -2.73 -6.40 11.00
C GLU A 129 -2.88 -7.69 10.20
N CYS A 130 -1.80 -8.15 9.60
CA CYS A 130 -1.83 -9.21 8.60
C CYS A 130 -0.93 -10.38 8.98
N ARG A 131 -1.39 -11.59 8.69
CA ARG A 131 -0.56 -12.80 8.62
C ARG A 131 -0.17 -13.04 7.18
N TRP A 132 1.11 -13.28 6.97
CA TRP A 132 1.64 -13.64 5.65
C TRP A 132 1.05 -14.98 5.20
N LEU A 133 0.62 -15.05 3.95
CA LEU A 133 0.11 -16.27 3.34
C LEU A 133 1.10 -16.86 2.35
N GLN A 134 1.55 -16.03 1.42
CA GLN A 134 2.49 -16.45 0.37
C GLN A 134 3.12 -15.24 -0.32
N THR A 135 4.24 -15.49 -0.97
CA THR A 135 4.88 -14.58 -1.92
C THR A 135 4.94 -15.25 -3.28
N VAL A 136 4.35 -14.61 -4.28
CA VAL A 136 4.26 -15.10 -5.66
C VAL A 136 5.29 -14.36 -6.52
N PRO A 137 6.25 -15.03 -7.14
CA PRO A 137 7.13 -14.42 -8.12
C PRO A 137 6.33 -14.06 -9.39
N LEU A 138 6.50 -12.82 -9.87
CA LEU A 138 5.83 -12.33 -11.07
C LEU A 138 6.77 -12.53 -12.27
N VAL A 139 6.66 -13.70 -12.90
CA VAL A 139 7.48 -14.06 -14.07
C VAL A 139 6.91 -13.36 -15.31
N PRO A 140 7.74 -12.65 -16.09
CA PRO A 140 7.33 -12.02 -17.36
C PRO A 140 6.87 -13.08 -18.39
N LEU A 141 6.10 -12.62 -19.39
CA LEU A 141 5.61 -13.48 -20.49
C LEU A 141 6.76 -14.16 -21.26
N GLU A 142 7.86 -13.45 -21.41
CA GLU A 142 9.07 -13.91 -22.08
C GLU A 142 9.85 -14.95 -21.24
N GLY A 143 9.42 -15.23 -20.02
CA GLY A 143 10.12 -16.09 -19.07
C GLY A 143 11.26 -15.35 -18.36
N GLY A 144 12.15 -16.14 -17.74
CA GLY A 144 13.30 -15.63 -16.98
C GLY A 144 13.05 -15.56 -15.47
N GLU A 145 13.94 -14.88 -14.76
CA GLU A 145 13.81 -14.69 -13.32
C GLU A 145 12.83 -13.57 -12.97
N ALA A 146 12.07 -13.78 -11.90
CA ALA A 146 11.16 -12.77 -11.40
C ALA A 146 11.94 -11.65 -10.70
N GLU A 147 11.77 -10.42 -11.16
CA GLU A 147 12.27 -9.21 -10.49
C GLU A 147 11.27 -8.62 -9.50
N ASN A 148 10.01 -8.95 -9.67
CA ASN A 148 8.92 -8.46 -8.84
C ASN A 148 8.19 -9.62 -8.14
N PHE A 149 7.75 -9.38 -6.92
CA PHE A 149 7.13 -10.38 -6.06
C PHE A 149 5.84 -9.81 -5.47
N LEU A 150 4.76 -10.57 -5.53
CA LEU A 150 3.49 -10.22 -4.90
C LEU A 150 3.39 -10.90 -3.54
N VAL A 151 3.42 -10.12 -2.49
CA VAL A 151 3.22 -10.58 -1.10
C VAL A 151 1.74 -10.50 -0.78
N ILE A 152 1.15 -11.61 -0.33
CA ILE A 152 -0.26 -11.73 0.03
C ILE A 152 -0.37 -12.01 1.52
N GLY A 153 -1.23 -11.26 2.21
CA GLY A 153 -1.51 -11.46 3.64
C GLY A 153 -3.00 -11.45 3.93
N GLN A 154 -3.38 -12.26 4.92
CA GLN A 154 -4.73 -12.24 5.48
C GLN A 154 -4.80 -11.23 6.61
N VAL A 155 -5.76 -10.32 6.55
CA VAL A 155 -6.07 -9.37 7.61
C VAL A 155 -6.73 -10.13 8.77
N VAL A 156 -6.11 -10.07 9.94
CA VAL A 156 -6.56 -10.76 11.17
C VAL A 156 -7.04 -9.78 12.25
N SER A 157 -6.74 -8.50 12.09
CA SER A 157 -7.25 -7.41 12.95
C SER A 157 -7.16 -6.09 12.20
N ILE A 158 -8.04 -5.16 12.54
CA ILE A 158 -8.05 -3.80 11.99
C ILE A 158 -8.08 -2.83 13.16
N TYR A 159 -7.06 -1.98 13.26
CA TYR A 159 -7.06 -0.81 14.13
C TYR A 159 -7.75 0.34 13.43
N ILE A 160 -8.66 1.01 14.13
CA ILE A 160 -9.30 2.25 13.68
C ILE A 160 -9.34 3.19 14.88
N ASP A 161 -8.85 4.41 14.71
CA ASP A 161 -9.00 5.46 15.71
C ASP A 161 -10.50 5.81 15.86
N PRO A 162 -11.07 5.69 17.06
CA PRO A 162 -12.50 5.91 17.28
C PRO A 162 -13.01 7.29 16.83
N ARG A 163 -12.15 8.31 16.76
CA ARG A 163 -12.50 9.65 16.27
C ARG A 163 -13.01 9.66 14.82
N TYR A 164 -12.67 8.64 14.05
CA TYR A 164 -13.07 8.50 12.65
C TYR A 164 -14.23 7.52 12.43
N VAL A 165 -14.88 7.09 13.51
CA VAL A 165 -16.08 6.26 13.45
C VAL A 165 -17.30 7.13 13.74
N VAL A 166 -18.21 7.24 12.77
CA VAL A 166 -19.47 8.01 12.88
C VAL A 166 -20.63 7.08 12.55
N ASP A 167 -21.59 6.95 13.44
CA ASP A 167 -22.78 6.09 13.29
C ASP A 167 -22.43 4.64 12.89
N GLY A 168 -21.38 4.11 13.50
CA GLY A 168 -20.89 2.74 13.24
C GLY A 168 -20.16 2.57 11.90
N MET A 169 -19.90 3.62 11.17
CA MET A 169 -19.20 3.62 9.88
C MET A 169 -17.88 4.39 9.95
N VAL A 170 -16.88 3.91 9.20
CA VAL A 170 -15.59 4.59 9.07
C VAL A 170 -15.71 5.79 8.15
N ASN A 171 -15.40 6.98 8.65
CA ASN A 171 -15.34 8.20 7.84
C ASN A 171 -13.97 8.34 7.17
N THR A 172 -13.79 7.64 6.05
CA THR A 172 -12.54 7.62 5.29
C THR A 172 -12.08 9.00 4.87
N ALA A 173 -12.99 9.88 4.46
CA ALA A 173 -12.64 11.22 4.00
C ALA A 173 -12.03 12.09 5.11
N ALA A 174 -12.48 11.90 6.36
CA ALA A 174 -11.93 12.62 7.52
C ALA A 174 -10.52 12.16 7.90
N MET A 175 -10.11 10.96 7.49
CA MET A 175 -8.74 10.47 7.69
C MET A 175 -7.73 11.09 6.70
N HIS A 176 -8.20 11.74 5.64
CA HIS A 176 -7.40 12.33 4.58
C HIS A 176 -6.34 11.38 3.99
N PRO A 177 -6.70 10.14 3.57
CA PRO A 177 -5.74 9.23 2.99
C PRO A 177 -5.10 9.80 1.73
N ILE A 178 -3.81 9.50 1.54
CA ILE A 178 -3.07 9.86 0.33
C ILE A 178 -2.88 8.62 -0.55
N MET A 179 -2.81 8.87 -1.84
CA MET A 179 -2.69 7.84 -2.87
C MET A 179 -1.64 8.24 -3.90
N ARG A 180 -0.95 7.26 -4.46
CA ARG A 180 0.10 7.50 -5.46
C ARG A 180 -0.49 7.62 -6.87
N GLY A 181 -0.09 8.68 -7.58
CA GLY A 181 -0.31 8.85 -9.01
C GLY A 181 0.81 8.30 -9.88
N GLY A 182 0.89 8.80 -11.11
CA GLY A 182 2.05 8.62 -11.97
C GLY A 182 3.17 9.60 -11.64
N TYR A 183 4.36 9.32 -12.15
CA TYR A 183 5.53 10.19 -12.03
C TYR A 183 5.81 10.60 -10.57
N PHE A 184 5.59 11.86 -10.21
CA PHE A 184 5.76 12.40 -8.85
C PHE A 184 4.43 12.76 -8.17
N ASP A 185 3.28 12.48 -8.83
CA ASP A 185 1.98 12.91 -8.36
C ASP A 185 1.48 12.06 -7.19
N TYR A 186 0.80 12.73 -6.28
CA TYR A 186 -0.02 12.14 -5.22
C TYR A 186 -1.40 12.78 -5.26
N PHE A 187 -2.39 12.03 -4.82
CA PHE A 187 -3.75 12.49 -4.61
C PHE A 187 -4.11 12.32 -3.15
N HIS A 188 -5.00 13.16 -2.64
CA HIS A 188 -5.53 12.93 -1.33
C HIS A 188 -7.06 12.99 -1.32
N VAL A 189 -7.67 12.20 -0.44
CA VAL A 189 -9.13 12.15 -0.30
C VAL A 189 -9.56 13.22 0.69
N THR A 190 -10.59 13.98 0.30
CA THR A 190 -11.26 14.97 1.15
C THR A 190 -12.77 14.76 1.09
N ALA A 191 -13.52 15.45 1.94
CA ALA A 191 -14.98 15.44 1.86
C ALA A 191 -15.51 15.88 0.48
N ASP A 192 -14.86 16.86 -0.13
CA ASP A 192 -15.25 17.44 -1.42
C ASP A 192 -14.99 16.51 -2.62
N THR A 193 -14.03 15.58 -2.48
CA THR A 193 -13.72 14.59 -3.53
C THR A 193 -14.55 13.32 -3.40
N ARG A 194 -15.32 13.18 -2.33
CA ARG A 194 -16.15 12.02 -2.07
C ARG A 194 -17.51 12.16 -2.77
N PHE A 195 -17.91 11.13 -3.50
CA PHE A 195 -19.27 10.98 -4.01
C PHE A 195 -19.80 9.58 -3.72
N GLN A 196 -21.12 9.41 -3.75
CA GLN A 196 -21.77 8.12 -3.55
C GLN A 196 -22.38 7.62 -4.86
N MET A 197 -22.21 6.35 -5.13
CA MET A 197 -22.82 5.68 -6.28
C MET A 197 -23.35 4.32 -5.83
N ARG A 198 -24.59 4.00 -6.17
CA ARG A 198 -25.19 2.69 -5.90
C ARG A 198 -24.99 1.78 -7.10
N ARG A 199 -24.71 0.51 -6.82
CA ARG A 199 -24.67 -0.50 -7.87
C ARG A 199 -26.11 -0.76 -8.38
N PRO A 200 -26.34 -0.79 -9.70
CA PRO A 200 -27.64 -1.19 -10.25
C PRO A 200 -28.06 -2.57 -9.76
N LYS A 201 -29.35 -2.76 -9.46
CA LYS A 201 -29.90 -4.04 -8.97
C LYS A 201 -30.15 -5.06 -10.07
N GLY A 202 -30.18 -4.63 -11.33
CA GLY A 202 -30.41 -5.51 -12.49
C GLY A 202 -30.32 -4.79 -13.83
N ALA A 203 -30.45 -5.53 -14.91
CA ALA A 203 -30.49 -4.98 -16.27
C ALA A 203 -31.74 -4.10 -16.44
N GLY A 204 -31.56 -2.85 -16.80
CA GLY A 204 -32.63 -1.86 -16.97
C GLY A 204 -32.68 -0.74 -15.94
N GLU A 205 -31.95 -0.83 -14.84
CA GLU A 205 -31.71 0.30 -13.95
C GLU A 205 -30.44 1.06 -14.37
N PHE A 206 -30.61 2.17 -15.04
CA PHE A 206 -29.49 3.08 -15.35
C PHE A 206 -29.35 4.12 -14.24
N THR A 207 -28.12 4.36 -13.78
CA THR A 207 -27.82 5.32 -12.71
C THR A 207 -27.60 6.74 -13.21
N GLY A 208 -27.86 7.00 -14.50
CA GLY A 208 -27.66 8.30 -15.13
C GLY A 208 -28.97 8.86 -15.63
N SER A 209 -29.44 9.90 -15.03
CA SER A 209 -30.29 10.93 -15.60
C SER A 209 -29.67 12.27 -15.34
#